data_9f0cdeb19f5b0d685d761be4d2b5f493
#
_entry.id   9f0cdeb19f5b0d685d761be4d2b5f493
#
_cell.length_a   1.000
_cell.length_b   1.000
_cell.length_c   1.000
_cell.angle_alpha   90.00
_cell.angle_beta   90.00
_cell.angle_gamma   90.00
#
_symmetry.space_group_name_H-M   'P 1'
#
loop_
_entity.id
_entity.type
_entity.pdbx_description
1 polymer ?
#
loop_
_entity_poly.entity_id
_entity_poly.type
_entity_poly.pdbx_seq_one_letter_code
_entity_poly.pdbx_strand_id
1 'polypeptide(L)'
;EKISVEEVKAAVKKMRSNKAAGPSGVVADMLKAAGDAGSVWVTDVCNSVVKEGRIPDDWCKSWMVNIYKGKGDVLECGSYRGIKLLEHVMKILERVMEGRVRKIVRIDDMQFGFMAGKGTTDAIFIVRQLQEKYLAKKKDLWMAFVDLEKAFDRVPREVVWWALRSLGVGEWIISVIKAMYEDVTTSVKLNGRESKGFG
;
A
#
# COMPACT_ATOMS: atom_id res chain seq x y z
N GLU A 1 -10.24 1.67 -19.99
CA GLU A 1 -9.03 2.17 -19.34
C GLU A 1 -9.29 3.44 -18.53
N LYS A 2 -10.34 4.22 -18.85
CA LYS A 2 -10.68 5.46 -18.15
C LYS A 2 -11.14 5.18 -16.71
N ILE A 3 -10.66 5.99 -15.75
CA ILE A 3 -11.12 5.98 -14.36
C ILE A 3 -12.44 6.73 -14.30
N SER A 4 -13.44 6.17 -13.59
CA SER A 4 -14.74 6.80 -13.41
C SER A 4 -14.78 7.66 -12.13
N VAL A 5 -15.71 8.62 -12.11
CA VAL A 5 -15.95 9.46 -10.93
C VAL A 5 -16.42 8.61 -9.76
N GLU A 6 -17.18 7.55 -10.01
CA GLU A 6 -17.69 6.63 -9.00
C GLU A 6 -16.57 5.86 -8.30
N GLU A 7 -15.54 5.42 -9.04
CA GLU A 7 -14.35 4.78 -8.47
C GLU A 7 -13.60 5.74 -7.55
N VAL A 8 -13.43 6.99 -7.97
CA VAL A 8 -12.78 8.03 -7.17
C VAL A 8 -13.60 8.34 -5.92
N LYS A 9 -14.92 8.55 -6.04
CA LYS A 9 -15.83 8.76 -4.89
C LYS A 9 -15.75 7.60 -3.90
N ALA A 10 -15.74 6.37 -4.38
CA ALA A 10 -15.62 5.19 -3.53
C ALA A 10 -14.26 5.13 -2.83
N ALA A 11 -13.17 5.52 -3.51
CA ALA A 11 -11.83 5.59 -2.93
C ALA A 11 -11.74 6.68 -1.86
N VAL A 12 -12.25 7.90 -2.13
CA VAL A 12 -12.30 9.02 -1.17
C VAL A 12 -13.10 8.64 0.08
N LYS A 13 -14.27 8.02 -0.09
CA LYS A 13 -15.13 7.57 1.03
C LYS A 13 -14.39 6.59 1.97
N LYS A 14 -13.54 5.72 1.43
CA LYS A 14 -12.74 4.76 2.21
C LYS A 14 -11.52 5.38 2.90
N MET A 15 -11.14 6.61 2.59
CA MET A 15 -10.03 7.27 3.27
C MET A 15 -10.39 7.58 4.72
N ARG A 16 -9.45 7.31 5.62
CA ARG A 16 -9.63 7.62 7.05
C ARG A 16 -9.39 9.10 7.30
N SER A 17 -10.27 9.73 8.07
CA SER A 17 -10.10 11.10 8.58
C SER A 17 -8.99 11.19 9.63
N ASN A 18 -8.54 12.39 9.92
CA ASN A 18 -7.51 12.67 10.94
C ASN A 18 -6.18 11.94 10.68
N LYS A 19 -5.78 11.78 9.42
CA LYS A 19 -4.47 11.24 9.04
C LYS A 19 -3.54 12.35 8.60
N ALA A 20 -2.26 12.20 8.96
CA ALA A 20 -1.21 13.14 8.57
C ALA A 20 -1.13 13.28 7.05
N ALA A 21 -0.97 14.53 6.60
CA ALA A 21 -0.80 14.88 5.20
C ALA A 21 0.58 14.45 4.67
N GLY A 22 0.68 14.32 3.36
CA GLY A 22 1.95 14.35 2.62
C GLY A 22 2.50 15.78 2.47
N PRO A 23 3.55 15.96 1.63
CA PRO A 23 4.20 17.25 1.44
C PRO A 23 3.30 18.40 1.02
N SER A 24 2.25 18.17 0.23
CA SER A 24 1.30 19.22 -0.20
C SER A 24 0.41 19.77 0.92
N GLY A 25 0.33 19.06 2.05
CA GLY A 25 -0.61 19.41 3.13
C GLY A 25 -2.06 19.01 2.87
N VAL A 26 -2.40 18.43 1.71
CA VAL A 26 -3.76 17.97 1.39
C VAL A 26 -4.09 16.74 2.21
N VAL A 27 -5.21 16.80 2.96
CA VAL A 27 -5.70 15.68 3.78
C VAL A 27 -7.00 15.09 3.24
N ALA A 28 -7.32 13.89 3.66
CA ALA A 28 -8.55 13.20 3.26
C ALA A 28 -9.82 14.00 3.57
N ASP A 29 -9.81 14.75 4.66
CA ASP A 29 -10.95 15.55 5.10
C ASP A 29 -11.23 16.70 4.12
N MET A 30 -10.19 17.34 3.56
CA MET A 30 -10.35 18.35 2.49
C MET A 30 -10.94 17.72 1.23
N LEU A 31 -10.45 16.53 0.82
CA LEU A 31 -10.95 15.82 -0.36
C LEU A 31 -12.41 15.39 -0.20
N LYS A 32 -12.82 14.99 1.01
CA LYS A 32 -14.22 14.69 1.33
C LYS A 32 -15.09 15.94 1.34
N ALA A 33 -14.60 17.05 1.89
CA ALA A 33 -15.32 18.31 1.95
C ALA A 33 -15.52 18.95 0.55
N ALA A 34 -14.60 18.69 -0.41
CA ALA A 34 -14.72 19.15 -1.78
C ALA A 34 -15.88 18.50 -2.57
N GLY A 35 -16.50 17.45 -2.03
CA GLY A 35 -17.71 16.84 -2.58
C GLY A 35 -17.56 16.32 -4.01
N ASP A 36 -18.64 16.51 -4.78
CA ASP A 36 -18.70 16.03 -6.18
C ASP A 36 -17.75 16.77 -7.12
N ALA A 37 -17.62 18.08 -6.97
CA ALA A 37 -16.71 18.88 -7.78
C ALA A 37 -15.25 18.43 -7.56
N GLY A 38 -14.85 18.23 -6.31
CA GLY A 38 -13.53 17.70 -5.99
C GLY A 38 -13.29 16.29 -6.56
N SER A 39 -14.31 15.44 -6.51
CA SER A 39 -14.22 14.09 -7.08
C SER A 39 -14.04 14.10 -8.62
N VAL A 40 -14.73 15.01 -9.32
CA VAL A 40 -14.55 15.20 -10.78
C VAL A 40 -13.13 15.65 -11.07
N TRP A 41 -12.65 16.70 -10.37
CA TRP A 41 -11.29 17.21 -10.54
C TRP A 41 -10.22 16.14 -10.30
N VAL A 42 -10.33 15.37 -9.20
CA VAL A 42 -9.40 14.26 -8.91
C VAL A 42 -9.45 13.19 -10.00
N THR A 43 -10.65 12.92 -10.54
CA THR A 43 -10.83 11.96 -11.64
C THR A 43 -10.09 12.41 -12.89
N ASP A 44 -10.16 13.70 -13.23
CA ASP A 44 -9.47 14.26 -14.39
C ASP A 44 -7.96 14.15 -14.23
N VAL A 45 -7.42 14.50 -13.05
CA VAL A 45 -5.99 14.32 -12.74
C VAL A 45 -5.56 12.84 -12.85
N CYS A 46 -6.34 11.92 -12.28
CA CYS A 46 -6.04 10.48 -12.38
C CYS A 46 -6.07 9.99 -13.84
N ASN A 47 -7.01 10.47 -14.65
CA ASN A 47 -7.08 10.13 -16.07
C ASN A 47 -5.93 10.74 -16.89
N SER A 48 -5.42 11.91 -16.52
CA SER A 48 -4.20 12.47 -17.12
C SER A 48 -3.00 11.57 -16.83
N VAL A 49 -2.86 11.08 -15.59
CA VAL A 49 -1.79 10.12 -15.23
C VAL A 49 -1.89 8.84 -16.07
N VAL A 50 -3.11 8.29 -16.25
CA VAL A 50 -3.31 7.09 -17.09
C VAL A 50 -2.94 7.35 -18.55
N LYS A 51 -3.27 8.53 -19.07
CA LYS A 51 -3.02 8.92 -20.46
C LYS A 51 -1.54 9.19 -20.73
N GLU A 52 -0.89 9.89 -19.81
CA GLU A 52 0.49 10.37 -19.95
C GLU A 52 1.53 9.32 -19.50
N GLY A 53 1.10 8.33 -18.72
CA GLY A 53 1.99 7.32 -18.14
C GLY A 53 2.96 7.89 -17.09
N ARG A 54 2.69 9.09 -16.57
CA ARG A 54 3.54 9.81 -15.61
C ARG A 54 2.68 10.40 -14.49
N ILE A 55 3.17 10.29 -13.25
CA ILE A 55 2.53 10.96 -12.11
C ILE A 55 3.04 12.40 -11.96
N PRO A 56 2.25 13.33 -11.40
CA PRO A 56 2.71 14.70 -11.10
C PRO A 56 3.94 14.70 -10.18
N ASP A 57 4.88 15.59 -10.42
CA ASP A 57 6.14 15.69 -9.67
C ASP A 57 5.94 15.85 -8.16
N ASP A 58 4.85 16.53 -7.75
CA ASP A 58 4.52 16.67 -6.33
C ASP A 58 4.08 15.36 -5.68
N TRP A 59 3.55 14.39 -6.45
CA TRP A 59 3.20 13.09 -5.92
C TRP A 59 4.42 12.16 -5.78
N CYS A 60 5.51 12.46 -6.46
CA CYS A 60 6.78 11.74 -6.33
C CYS A 60 7.48 12.03 -4.99
N LYS A 61 7.05 13.07 -4.27
CA LYS A 61 7.65 13.48 -3.00
C LYS A 61 6.95 12.83 -1.82
N SER A 62 7.71 12.44 -0.80
CA SER A 62 7.15 11.89 0.42
C SER A 62 7.98 12.28 1.65
N TRP A 63 7.33 12.34 2.80
CA TRP A 63 8.02 12.46 4.07
C TRP A 63 8.13 11.10 4.75
N MET A 64 9.27 10.87 5.40
CA MET A 64 9.45 9.76 6.32
C MET A 64 9.45 10.29 7.75
N VAL A 65 8.56 9.75 8.57
CA VAL A 65 8.48 10.01 10.01
C VAL A 65 8.89 8.74 10.74
N ASN A 66 9.87 8.87 11.63
CA ASN A 66 10.38 7.75 12.41
C ASN A 66 9.57 7.58 13.70
N ILE A 67 8.97 6.41 13.89
CA ILE A 67 8.21 6.05 15.10
C ILE A 67 8.99 5.01 15.89
N TYR A 68 9.31 5.32 17.15
CA TYR A 68 9.96 4.37 18.04
C TYR A 68 9.11 3.12 18.27
N LYS A 69 9.73 1.94 18.20
CA LYS A 69 9.05 0.62 18.34
C LYS A 69 8.65 0.28 19.78
N GLY A 70 9.05 1.12 20.76
CA GLY A 70 8.83 0.85 22.18
C GLY A 70 9.79 -0.18 22.77
N LYS A 71 10.84 -0.58 22.04
CA LYS A 71 11.87 -1.52 22.47
C LYS A 71 13.20 -1.25 21.76
N GLY A 72 14.30 -1.62 22.40
CA GLY A 72 15.67 -1.37 21.92
C GLY A 72 16.19 -0.01 22.37
N ASP A 73 17.45 0.28 22.04
CA ASP A 73 18.08 1.56 22.35
C ASP A 73 17.47 2.69 21.49
N VAL A 74 17.16 3.81 22.12
CA VAL A 74 16.61 5.01 21.43
C VAL A 74 17.63 5.68 20.51
N LEU A 75 18.93 5.41 20.69
CA LEU A 75 19.99 5.90 19.82
C LEU A 75 20.22 5.03 18.60
N GLU A 76 19.62 3.83 18.55
CA GLU A 76 19.77 2.90 17.45
C GLU A 76 18.66 3.08 16.41
N CYS A 77 19.05 3.32 15.13
CA CYS A 77 18.10 3.45 14.02
C CYS A 77 17.19 2.22 13.86
N GLY A 78 17.69 1.04 14.16
CA GLY A 78 16.94 -0.21 14.14
C GLY A 78 15.75 -0.26 15.11
N SER A 79 15.73 0.61 16.14
CA SER A 79 14.65 0.74 17.11
C SER A 79 13.45 1.55 16.61
N TYR A 80 13.51 2.07 15.40
CA TYR A 80 12.44 2.88 14.79
C TYR A 80 11.80 2.20 13.59
N ARG A 81 10.55 2.59 13.33
CA ARG A 81 9.84 2.30 12.07
C ARG A 81 9.71 3.59 11.27
N GLY A 82 10.21 3.59 10.05
CA GLY A 82 9.93 4.67 9.11
C GLY A 82 8.50 4.56 8.58
N ILE A 83 7.70 5.61 8.75
CA ILE A 83 6.37 5.70 8.17
C ILE A 83 6.41 6.74 7.05
N LYS A 84 6.15 6.30 5.81
CA LYS A 84 6.05 7.20 4.65
C LYS A 84 4.71 7.92 4.64
N LEU A 85 4.76 9.24 4.58
CA LEU A 85 3.60 10.12 4.37
C LEU A 85 3.54 10.51 2.90
N LEU A 86 2.70 9.80 2.16
CA LEU A 86 2.45 10.02 0.73
C LEU A 86 1.32 11.02 0.52
N GLU A 87 1.26 11.60 -0.66
CA GLU A 87 0.17 12.47 -1.09
C GLU A 87 -1.19 11.75 -1.05
N HIS A 88 -2.21 12.43 -0.49
CA HIS A 88 -3.51 11.79 -0.34
C HIS A 88 -4.23 11.60 -1.67
N VAL A 89 -3.99 12.47 -2.65
CA VAL A 89 -4.56 12.30 -4.00
C VAL A 89 -3.93 11.09 -4.69
N MET A 90 -2.61 10.88 -4.56
CA MET A 90 -1.95 9.68 -5.05
C MET A 90 -2.54 8.41 -4.43
N LYS A 91 -2.88 8.43 -3.12
CA LYS A 91 -3.54 7.29 -2.45
C LYS A 91 -4.93 6.98 -3.02
N ILE A 92 -5.61 7.96 -3.63
CA ILE A 92 -6.87 7.68 -4.33
C ILE A 92 -6.60 6.89 -5.61
N LEU A 93 -5.63 7.31 -6.42
CA LEU A 93 -5.22 6.58 -7.62
C LEU A 93 -4.77 5.15 -7.27
N GLU A 94 -3.93 5.00 -6.26
CA GLU A 94 -3.47 3.71 -5.72
C GLU A 94 -4.65 2.79 -5.38
N ARG A 95 -5.67 3.30 -4.66
CA ARG A 95 -6.87 2.53 -4.30
C ARG A 95 -7.73 2.13 -5.51
N VAL A 96 -7.82 2.99 -6.51
CA VAL A 96 -8.52 2.66 -7.75
C VAL A 96 -7.80 1.54 -8.48
N MET A 97 -6.47 1.65 -8.61
CA MET A 97 -5.64 0.60 -9.24
C MET A 97 -5.72 -0.71 -8.45
N GLU A 98 -5.58 -0.67 -7.13
CA GLU A 98 -5.76 -1.84 -6.25
C GLU A 98 -7.12 -2.50 -6.49
N GLY A 99 -8.19 -1.72 -6.50
CA GLY A 99 -9.54 -2.24 -6.72
C GLY A 99 -9.71 -2.93 -8.08
N ARG A 100 -9.04 -2.44 -9.13
CA ARG A 100 -9.04 -3.05 -10.46
C ARG A 100 -8.20 -4.31 -10.52
N VAL A 101 -6.99 -4.29 -9.94
CA VAL A 101 -6.11 -5.47 -9.85
C VAL A 101 -6.80 -6.60 -9.08
N ARG A 102 -7.44 -6.31 -7.94
CA ARG A 102 -8.17 -7.33 -7.15
C ARG A 102 -9.34 -7.99 -7.88
N LYS A 103 -9.92 -7.36 -8.88
CA LYS A 103 -10.97 -7.97 -9.72
C LYS A 103 -10.42 -8.95 -10.74
N ILE A 104 -9.15 -8.81 -11.11
CA ILE A 104 -8.46 -9.62 -12.12
C ILE A 104 -7.71 -10.76 -11.46
N VAL A 105 -6.97 -10.45 -10.39
CA VAL A 105 -6.03 -11.38 -9.75
C VAL A 105 -6.78 -12.29 -8.77
N ARG A 106 -6.63 -13.58 -8.95
CA ARG A 106 -7.05 -14.58 -7.97
C ARG A 106 -5.87 -14.89 -7.04
N ILE A 107 -6.05 -14.60 -5.76
CA ILE A 107 -5.09 -14.92 -4.70
C ILE A 107 -5.46 -16.26 -4.09
N ASP A 108 -4.45 -17.06 -3.75
CA ASP A 108 -4.62 -18.37 -3.10
C ASP A 108 -5.47 -18.26 -1.82
N ASP A 109 -6.33 -19.23 -1.59
CA ASP A 109 -7.23 -19.25 -0.45
C ASP A 109 -6.51 -19.37 0.89
N MET A 110 -5.28 -19.86 0.90
CA MET A 110 -4.42 -19.92 2.09
C MET A 110 -3.68 -18.61 2.38
N GLN A 111 -3.87 -17.59 1.59
CA GLN A 111 -3.37 -16.24 1.89
C GLN A 111 -4.32 -15.54 2.87
N PHE A 112 -3.83 -15.24 4.07
CA PHE A 112 -4.61 -14.56 5.13
C PHE A 112 -4.25 -13.08 5.26
N GLY A 113 -3.01 -12.71 5.02
CA GLY A 113 -2.57 -11.31 5.08
C GLY A 113 -3.13 -10.47 3.94
N PHE A 114 -3.60 -9.25 4.25
CA PHE A 114 -4.16 -8.28 3.29
C PHE A 114 -5.36 -8.76 2.48
N MET A 115 -6.05 -9.80 2.93
CA MET A 115 -7.25 -10.33 2.30
C MET A 115 -8.52 -9.84 3.03
N ALA A 116 -9.50 -9.37 2.27
CA ALA A 116 -10.79 -8.98 2.83
C ALA A 116 -11.52 -10.20 3.44
N GLY A 117 -12.02 -10.05 4.66
CA GLY A 117 -12.73 -11.12 5.37
C GLY A 117 -11.85 -12.23 5.95
N LYS A 118 -10.52 -12.14 5.82
CA LYS A 118 -9.57 -13.07 6.44
C LYS A 118 -8.65 -12.34 7.42
N GLY A 119 -8.25 -13.01 8.48
CA GLY A 119 -7.34 -12.47 9.49
C GLY A 119 -6.37 -13.48 10.05
N THR A 120 -5.47 -13.02 10.90
CA THR A 120 -4.50 -13.88 11.59
C THR A 120 -5.19 -14.92 12.47
N THR A 121 -6.36 -14.59 13.03
CA THR A 121 -7.17 -15.50 13.84
C THR A 121 -7.57 -16.75 13.06
N ASP A 122 -7.92 -16.62 11.77
CA ASP A 122 -8.31 -17.75 10.92
C ASP A 122 -7.11 -18.68 10.69
N ALA A 123 -5.94 -18.12 10.41
CA ALA A 123 -4.70 -18.89 10.25
C ALA A 123 -4.32 -19.62 11.55
N ILE A 124 -4.42 -18.96 12.70
CA ILE A 124 -4.16 -19.55 14.02
C ILE A 124 -5.16 -20.68 14.29
N PHE A 125 -6.44 -20.49 13.97
CA PHE A 125 -7.46 -21.52 14.13
C PHE A 125 -7.14 -22.77 13.32
N ILE A 126 -6.73 -22.62 12.05
CA ILE A 126 -6.34 -23.76 11.21
C ILE A 126 -5.17 -24.54 11.82
N VAL A 127 -4.13 -23.83 12.28
CA VAL A 127 -2.96 -24.46 12.92
C VAL A 127 -3.37 -25.20 14.19
N ARG A 128 -4.23 -24.61 15.03
CA ARG A 128 -4.77 -25.27 16.22
C ARG A 128 -5.56 -26.53 15.89
N GLN A 129 -6.44 -26.46 14.89
CA GLN A 129 -7.22 -27.62 14.45
C GLN A 129 -6.32 -28.75 13.95
N LEU A 130 -5.22 -28.43 13.23
CA LEU A 130 -4.23 -29.41 12.84
C LEU A 130 -3.55 -30.06 14.07
N GLN A 131 -3.13 -29.25 15.04
CA GLN A 131 -2.51 -29.68 16.28
C GLN A 131 -3.40 -30.65 17.06
N GLU A 132 -4.67 -30.28 17.25
CA GLU A 132 -5.65 -31.12 17.96
C GLU A 132 -5.88 -32.45 17.25
N LYS A 133 -6.00 -32.46 15.92
CA LYS A 133 -6.16 -33.67 15.13
C LYS A 133 -4.95 -34.63 15.21
N TYR A 134 -3.74 -34.08 15.23
CA TYR A 134 -2.53 -34.89 15.36
C TYR A 134 -2.40 -35.44 16.78
N LEU A 135 -2.68 -34.65 17.81
CA LEU A 135 -2.71 -35.10 19.22
C LEU A 135 -3.73 -36.20 19.42
N ALA A 136 -4.94 -36.05 18.90
CA ALA A 136 -5.98 -37.08 19.01
C ALA A 136 -5.55 -38.43 18.37
N LYS A 137 -4.73 -38.36 17.34
CA LYS A 137 -4.17 -39.54 16.65
C LYS A 137 -2.85 -40.05 17.27
N LYS A 138 -2.36 -39.40 18.32
CA LYS A 138 -1.03 -39.67 18.94
C LYS A 138 0.11 -39.62 17.90
N LYS A 139 0.06 -38.66 16.99
CA LYS A 139 1.07 -38.44 15.94
C LYS A 139 1.78 -37.14 16.16
N ASP A 140 3.05 -37.08 15.81
CA ASP A 140 3.83 -35.86 15.83
C ASP A 140 3.41 -34.95 14.68
N LEU A 141 3.34 -33.65 14.95
CA LEU A 141 3.14 -32.60 13.95
C LEU A 141 4.37 -31.69 13.91
N TRP A 142 5.09 -31.72 12.80
CA TRP A 142 6.23 -30.88 12.56
C TRP A 142 5.76 -29.64 11.79
N MET A 143 6.11 -28.45 12.26
CA MET A 143 5.78 -27.17 11.62
C MET A 143 7.03 -26.33 11.48
N ALA A 144 7.20 -25.70 10.33
CA ALA A 144 8.24 -24.70 10.09
C ALA A 144 7.60 -23.33 9.88
N PHE A 145 8.11 -22.32 10.58
CA PHE A 145 7.71 -20.92 10.40
C PHE A 145 8.85 -20.18 9.70
N VAL A 146 8.54 -19.58 8.56
CA VAL A 146 9.50 -18.81 7.78
C VAL A 146 9.11 -17.34 7.86
N ASP A 147 10.03 -16.49 8.34
CA ASP A 147 9.90 -15.03 8.37
C ASP A 147 10.88 -14.40 7.38
N LEU A 148 10.35 -13.54 6.53
CA LEU A 148 11.14 -12.85 5.50
C LEU A 148 11.53 -11.46 5.99
N GLU A 149 12.82 -11.27 6.27
CA GLU A 149 13.34 -9.97 6.70
C GLU A 149 13.16 -8.91 5.60
N LYS A 150 12.44 -7.82 5.93
CA LYS A 150 12.20 -6.68 5.03
C LYS A 150 11.67 -7.12 3.65
N ALA A 151 10.69 -8.02 3.64
CA ALA A 151 10.17 -8.62 2.41
C ALA A 151 9.80 -7.57 1.35
N PHE A 152 9.09 -6.49 1.73
CA PHE A 152 8.68 -5.44 0.79
C PHE A 152 9.85 -4.62 0.21
N ASP A 153 10.94 -4.50 0.96
CA ASP A 153 12.14 -3.77 0.49
C ASP A 153 13.06 -4.65 -0.38
N ARG A 154 12.92 -5.98 -0.27
CA ARG A 154 13.82 -6.95 -0.93
C ARG A 154 13.25 -7.57 -2.20
N VAL A 155 11.93 -7.51 -2.42
CA VAL A 155 11.34 -8.02 -3.66
C VAL A 155 11.78 -7.16 -4.84
N PRO A 156 12.49 -7.70 -5.85
CA PRO A 156 12.85 -6.94 -7.04
C PRO A 156 11.59 -6.47 -7.77
N ARG A 157 11.57 -5.22 -8.18
CA ARG A 157 10.41 -4.63 -8.90
C ARG A 157 10.03 -5.43 -10.15
N GLU A 158 11.02 -5.95 -10.88
CA GLU A 158 10.79 -6.77 -12.08
C GLU A 158 10.00 -8.05 -11.78
N VAL A 159 10.18 -8.65 -10.60
CA VAL A 159 9.39 -9.81 -10.16
C VAL A 159 7.93 -9.42 -9.94
N VAL A 160 7.68 -8.21 -9.41
CA VAL A 160 6.31 -7.69 -9.23
C VAL A 160 5.63 -7.51 -10.60
N TRP A 161 6.34 -6.91 -11.57
CA TRP A 161 5.83 -6.70 -12.94
C TRP A 161 5.57 -8.02 -13.65
N TRP A 162 6.48 -8.96 -13.53
CA TRP A 162 6.32 -10.31 -14.07
C TRP A 162 5.10 -11.00 -13.45
N ALA A 163 4.94 -10.97 -12.13
CA ALA A 163 3.82 -11.58 -11.43
C ALA A 163 2.48 -10.98 -11.86
N LEU A 164 2.37 -9.66 -11.97
CA LEU A 164 1.16 -9.00 -12.45
C LEU A 164 0.78 -9.45 -13.86
N ARG A 165 1.75 -9.54 -14.78
CA ARG A 165 1.52 -10.05 -16.15
C ARG A 165 1.08 -11.50 -16.15
N SER A 166 1.75 -12.34 -15.37
CA SER A 166 1.42 -13.78 -15.24
C SER A 166 0.02 -14.00 -14.69
N LEU A 167 -0.50 -13.06 -13.89
CA LEU A 167 -1.86 -13.09 -13.34
C LEU A 167 -2.90 -12.40 -14.25
N GLY A 168 -2.52 -12.00 -15.48
CA GLY A 168 -3.42 -11.44 -16.47
C GLY A 168 -3.76 -9.96 -16.30
N VAL A 169 -2.97 -9.22 -15.50
CA VAL A 169 -3.16 -7.76 -15.37
C VAL A 169 -2.72 -7.07 -16.65
N GLY A 170 -3.60 -6.23 -17.20
CA GLY A 170 -3.33 -5.49 -18.43
C GLY A 170 -2.16 -4.51 -18.30
N GLU A 171 -1.37 -4.37 -19.37
CA GLU A 171 -0.11 -3.59 -19.37
C GLU A 171 -0.33 -2.13 -19.00
N TRP A 172 -1.47 -1.54 -19.33
CA TRP A 172 -1.77 -0.16 -18.95
C TRP A 172 -1.87 0.06 -17.43
N ILE A 173 -2.44 -0.93 -16.66
CA ILE A 173 -2.46 -0.88 -15.20
C ILE A 173 -1.03 -1.00 -14.66
N ILE A 174 -0.24 -1.92 -15.22
CA ILE A 174 1.15 -2.13 -14.84
C ILE A 174 1.96 -0.85 -15.09
N SER A 175 1.75 -0.17 -16.23
CA SER A 175 2.41 1.10 -16.54
C SER A 175 2.08 2.20 -15.53
N VAL A 176 0.82 2.34 -15.13
CA VAL A 176 0.42 3.29 -14.08
C VAL A 176 1.07 2.94 -12.74
N ILE A 177 1.12 1.66 -12.38
CA ILE A 177 1.78 1.22 -11.14
C ILE A 177 3.29 1.49 -11.23
N LYS A 178 3.94 1.23 -12.35
CA LYS A 178 5.37 1.55 -12.57
C LYS A 178 5.64 3.03 -12.37
N ALA A 179 4.82 3.91 -12.97
CA ALA A 179 4.95 5.34 -12.82
C ALA A 179 4.93 5.81 -11.35
N MET A 180 4.23 5.09 -10.45
CA MET A 180 4.24 5.38 -9.02
C MET A 180 5.59 5.07 -8.32
N TYR A 181 6.50 4.36 -9.00
CA TYR A 181 7.84 4.01 -8.49
C TYR A 181 8.96 4.81 -9.16
N GLU A 182 8.63 5.59 -10.19
CA GLU A 182 9.59 6.40 -10.93
C GLU A 182 9.81 7.75 -10.25
N ASP A 183 11.04 8.24 -10.27
CA ASP A 183 11.46 9.56 -9.77
C ASP A 183 11.02 9.90 -8.33
N VAL A 184 10.72 8.88 -7.52
CA VAL A 184 10.26 9.09 -6.14
C VAL A 184 11.39 9.55 -5.25
N THR A 185 11.13 10.60 -4.48
CA THR A 185 12.05 11.15 -3.47
C THR A 185 11.41 11.12 -2.10
N THR A 186 12.23 10.83 -1.10
CA THR A 186 11.82 10.80 0.30
C THR A 186 12.72 11.71 1.11
N SER A 187 12.14 12.55 1.96
CA SER A 187 12.87 13.34 2.94
C SER A 187 12.48 12.89 4.35
N VAL A 188 13.43 12.86 5.27
CA VAL A 188 13.13 12.58 6.69
C VAL A 188 12.68 13.87 7.35
N LYS A 189 11.51 13.83 8.00
CA LYS A 189 10.98 14.96 8.77
C LYS A 189 11.13 14.68 10.26
N LEU A 190 11.87 15.56 10.96
CA LEU A 190 12.11 15.46 12.39
C LEU A 190 12.07 16.86 13.02
N ASN A 191 11.21 17.05 14.02
CA ASN A 191 11.09 18.31 14.79
C ASN A 191 11.03 19.58 13.93
N GLY A 192 10.22 19.54 12.85
CA GLY A 192 10.05 20.67 11.95
C GLY A 192 11.21 20.89 10.95
N ARG A 193 12.25 20.07 11.00
CA ARG A 193 13.36 20.08 10.03
C ARG A 193 13.16 18.96 9.00
N GLU A 194 13.66 19.18 7.81
CA GLU A 194 13.61 18.25 6.71
C GLU A 194 15.02 17.96 6.18
N SER A 195 15.34 16.70 5.93
CA SER A 195 16.62 16.30 5.35
C SER A 195 16.65 16.59 3.85
N LYS A 196 17.84 16.49 3.23
CA LYS A 196 17.92 16.31 1.77
C LYS A 196 17.08 15.12 1.35
N GLY A 197 16.42 15.24 0.19
CA GLY A 197 15.70 14.12 -0.43
C GLY A 197 16.65 13.02 -0.91
N PHE A 198 16.20 11.78 -0.83
CA PHE A 198 16.87 10.59 -1.38
C PHE A 198 15.84 9.72 -2.10
N GLY A 199 16.28 8.96 -3.11
CA GLY A 199 15.47 8.05 -3.91
C GLY A 199 15.65 6.58 -3.54
#